data_1c32ccd8adc3818660ca4ff1a2873b52
#
_entry.id   1c32ccd8adc3818660ca4ff1a2873b52
#
_cell.length_a   1.000
_cell.length_b   1.000
_cell.length_c   1.000
_cell.angle_alpha   90.00
_cell.angle_beta   90.00
_cell.angle_gamma   90.00
#
_symmetry.space_group_name_H-M   'P 1'
#
loop_
_entity.id
_entity.type
_entity.pdbx_description
1 polymer ?
#
loop_
_entity_poly.entity_id
_entity_poly.type
_entity_poly.pdbx_seq_one_letter_code
_entity_poly.pdbx_strand_id
1 'polypeptide(L)'
;LPPQCVMVGGPLRADRYTAMKSRSIQQSRAVFAFLPSLEGSDEGTVAWRFFASPQDQIDAVLNFTRNLGISSYGVLAPTDTYGQRMTDLFLKAVRTNGSTVKIATYPSGDTTSWGEVMRGFVGGTMRGKTPVPTSTFQAAFIPDSWKNLELLVPFLFYQGEDRLVLMGTSLWEQGLSNRSSVNVANLDLA
;
A
#
# COMPACT_ATOMS: atom_id res chain seq x y z
N LEU A 1 22.15 5.35 30.33
CA LEU A 1 21.64 3.99 30.32
C LEU A 1 22.47 3.12 31.27
N PRO A 2 21.87 2.14 31.96
CA PRO A 2 22.62 1.19 32.79
C PRO A 2 23.66 0.43 31.97
N PRO A 3 24.82 0.09 32.57
CA PRO A 3 25.86 -0.64 31.84
C PRO A 3 25.41 -2.00 31.27
N GLN A 4 24.43 -2.64 31.93
CA GLN A 4 23.89 -3.95 31.53
C GLN A 4 22.90 -3.86 30.37
N CYS A 5 22.49 -2.65 29.98
CA CYS A 5 21.57 -2.44 28.86
C CYS A 5 22.29 -2.81 27.55
N VAL A 6 21.85 -3.84 26.87
CA VAL A 6 22.42 -4.29 25.59
C VAL A 6 21.62 -3.76 24.39
N MET A 7 20.38 -3.36 24.61
CA MET A 7 19.44 -2.95 23.57
C MET A 7 18.51 -1.84 24.09
N VAL A 8 18.07 -0.97 23.23
CA VAL A 8 17.10 0.10 23.50
C VAL A 8 15.85 -0.11 22.66
N GLY A 9 14.71 -0.32 23.29
CA GLY A 9 13.39 -0.29 22.65
C GLY A 9 12.84 1.14 22.62
N GLY A 10 12.49 1.66 21.47
CA GLY A 10 12.09 3.04 21.23
C GLY A 10 13.13 3.78 20.38
N PRO A 11 12.95 5.06 20.13
CA PRO A 11 11.83 5.92 20.55
C PRO A 11 10.59 5.80 19.65
N LEU A 12 9.48 6.41 20.11
CA LEU A 12 8.22 6.55 19.38
C LEU A 12 8.15 7.83 18.53
N ARG A 13 9.12 8.73 18.68
CA ARG A 13 9.12 10.05 18.03
C ARG A 13 10.48 10.35 17.42
N ALA A 14 10.47 10.96 16.23
CA ALA A 14 11.68 11.27 15.48
C ALA A 14 12.61 12.27 16.22
N ASP A 15 12.03 13.28 16.90
CA ASP A 15 12.81 14.23 17.69
C ASP A 15 13.59 13.56 18.84
N ARG A 16 13.02 12.50 19.42
CA ARG A 16 13.70 11.71 20.45
C ARG A 16 14.81 10.84 19.87
N TYR A 17 14.63 10.33 18.65
CA TYR A 17 15.69 9.62 17.96
C TYR A 17 16.88 10.54 17.66
N THR A 18 16.62 11.74 17.16
CA THR A 18 17.64 12.76 16.94
C THR A 18 18.38 13.11 18.23
N ALA A 19 17.67 13.25 19.36
CA ALA A 19 18.28 13.48 20.66
C ALA A 19 19.11 12.31 21.17
N MET A 20 18.79 11.07 20.79
CA MET A 20 19.63 9.89 21.07
C MET A 20 20.91 9.92 20.24
N LYS A 21 20.83 10.29 18.97
CA LYS A 21 22.01 10.43 18.10
C LYS A 21 22.98 11.47 18.62
N SER A 22 22.50 12.63 19.04
CA SER A 22 23.35 13.68 19.60
C SER A 22 24.12 13.26 20.86
N ARG A 23 23.66 12.20 21.53
CA ARG A 23 24.31 11.59 22.70
C ARG A 23 25.05 10.30 22.39
N SER A 24 25.19 9.95 21.12
CA SER A 24 25.87 8.74 20.62
C SER A 24 25.38 7.43 21.24
N ILE A 25 24.12 7.37 21.69
CA ILE A 25 23.56 6.17 22.36
C ILE A 25 23.50 4.99 21.38
N GLN A 26 23.14 5.23 20.13
CA GLN A 26 23.04 4.21 19.08
C GLN A 26 24.41 3.60 18.71
N GLN A 27 25.52 4.27 19.00
CA GLN A 27 26.86 3.73 18.72
C GLN A 27 27.29 2.65 19.71
N SER A 28 26.67 2.61 20.89
CA SER A 28 27.02 1.69 21.96
C SER A 28 25.96 0.64 22.24
N ARG A 29 24.77 0.76 21.64
CA ARG A 29 23.63 -0.12 21.88
C ARG A 29 22.80 -0.28 20.62
N ALA A 30 22.30 -1.47 20.35
CA ALA A 30 21.30 -1.70 19.31
C ALA A 30 20.00 -0.97 19.66
N VAL A 31 19.43 -0.25 18.68
CA VAL A 31 18.20 0.52 18.86
C VAL A 31 17.09 -0.05 18.00
N PHE A 32 15.96 -0.43 18.59
CA PHE A 32 14.76 -0.84 17.88
C PHE A 32 13.73 0.28 17.96
N ALA A 33 13.68 1.11 16.93
CA ALA A 33 12.84 2.30 16.86
C ALA A 33 11.42 1.98 16.39
N PHE A 34 10.42 2.58 17.04
CA PHE A 34 9.01 2.53 16.61
C PHE A 34 8.69 3.73 15.71
N LEU A 35 9.53 3.97 14.73
CA LEU A 35 9.42 5.07 13.77
C LEU A 35 9.08 4.51 12.37
N PRO A 36 8.33 5.26 11.56
CA PRO A 36 8.00 4.84 10.19
C PRO A 36 9.19 4.95 9.24
N SER A 37 10.24 5.68 9.62
CA SER A 37 11.48 5.81 8.85
C SER A 37 12.66 6.12 9.77
N LEU A 38 13.86 5.68 9.37
CA LEU A 38 15.15 6.04 9.96
C LEU A 38 16.02 6.68 8.87
N GLU A 39 17.09 7.34 9.28
CA GLU A 39 18.11 7.78 8.32
C GLU A 39 18.80 6.55 7.71
N GLY A 40 19.02 6.55 6.39
CA GLY A 40 19.55 5.38 5.69
C GLY A 40 20.93 4.90 6.15
N SER A 41 21.74 5.79 6.74
CA SER A 41 23.03 5.44 7.34
C SER A 41 22.92 4.68 8.66
N ASP A 42 21.81 4.83 9.36
CA ASP A 42 21.58 4.21 10.67
C ASP A 42 20.85 2.87 10.53
N GLU A 43 19.96 2.78 9.55
CA GLU A 43 19.09 1.63 9.39
C GLU A 43 19.85 0.37 8.98
N GLY A 44 19.64 -0.71 9.71
CA GLY A 44 20.32 -1.98 9.47
C GLY A 44 21.75 -2.05 10.03
N THR A 45 22.29 -0.94 10.58
CA THR A 45 23.65 -0.89 11.15
C THR A 45 23.64 -0.67 12.67
N VAL A 46 23.02 0.41 13.11
CA VAL A 46 22.96 0.81 14.54
C VAL A 46 21.52 0.89 15.06
N ALA A 47 20.57 0.98 14.15
CA ALA A 47 19.14 1.03 14.47
C ALA A 47 18.32 0.19 13.50
N TRP A 48 17.23 -0.35 14.00
CA TRP A 48 16.26 -1.15 13.24
C TRP A 48 14.87 -0.61 13.47
N ARG A 49 14.05 -0.56 12.41
CA ARG A 49 12.63 -0.23 12.53
C ARG A 49 11.82 -1.45 12.96
N PHE A 50 10.84 -1.22 13.81
CA PHE A 50 9.88 -2.26 14.18
C PHE A 50 8.74 -2.39 13.15
N PHE A 51 8.38 -1.29 12.47
CA PHE A 51 7.31 -1.27 11.49
C PHE A 51 7.85 -1.09 10.06
N ALA A 52 7.19 -1.75 9.11
CA ALA A 52 7.44 -1.53 7.70
C ALA A 52 7.09 -0.08 7.30
N SER A 53 7.97 0.55 6.53
CA SER A 53 7.66 1.86 5.94
C SER A 53 6.66 1.72 4.78
N PRO A 54 6.02 2.81 4.36
CA PRO A 54 5.25 2.82 3.11
C PRO A 54 6.02 2.29 1.90
N GLN A 55 7.31 2.60 1.80
CA GLN A 55 8.17 2.11 0.72
C GLN A 55 8.37 0.59 0.80
N ASP A 56 8.64 0.05 2.01
CA ASP A 56 8.82 -1.41 2.17
C ASP A 56 7.56 -2.18 1.78
N GLN A 57 6.37 -1.65 2.12
CA GLN A 57 5.10 -2.26 1.74
C GLN A 57 4.92 -2.29 0.22
N ILE A 58 5.23 -1.18 -0.46
CA ILE A 58 5.18 -1.09 -1.92
C ILE A 58 6.19 -2.05 -2.56
N ASP A 59 7.42 -2.07 -2.07
CA ASP A 59 8.46 -2.95 -2.60
C ASP A 59 8.09 -4.42 -2.42
N ALA A 60 7.47 -4.79 -1.29
CA ALA A 60 7.00 -6.15 -1.04
C ALA A 60 5.91 -6.58 -2.04
N VAL A 61 4.87 -5.77 -2.25
CA VAL A 61 3.79 -6.11 -3.19
C VAL A 61 4.27 -6.11 -4.64
N LEU A 62 5.18 -5.20 -5.02
CA LEU A 62 5.77 -5.19 -6.35
C LEU A 62 6.69 -6.40 -6.59
N ASN A 63 7.49 -6.79 -5.61
CA ASN A 63 8.33 -7.97 -5.73
C ASN A 63 7.48 -9.25 -5.86
N PHE A 64 6.42 -9.36 -5.08
CA PHE A 64 5.49 -10.47 -5.17
C PHE A 64 4.85 -10.56 -6.57
N THR A 65 4.28 -9.47 -7.06
CA THR A 65 3.59 -9.46 -8.37
C THR A 65 4.54 -9.67 -9.54
N ARG A 66 5.78 -9.17 -9.48
CA ARG A 66 6.82 -9.47 -10.48
C ARG A 66 7.16 -10.96 -10.55
N ASN A 67 7.21 -11.64 -9.41
CA ASN A 67 7.43 -13.09 -9.37
C ASN A 67 6.27 -13.88 -10.03
N LEU A 68 5.09 -13.27 -10.11
CA LEU A 68 3.95 -13.80 -10.87
C LEU A 68 3.96 -13.39 -12.35
N GLY A 69 4.99 -12.70 -12.82
CA GLY A 69 5.11 -12.22 -14.20
C GLY A 69 4.27 -10.97 -14.51
N ILE A 70 3.74 -10.28 -13.51
CA ILE A 70 2.94 -9.07 -13.68
C ILE A 70 3.86 -7.87 -13.95
N SER A 71 3.58 -7.15 -15.04
CA SER A 71 4.35 -5.98 -15.48
C SER A 71 3.50 -4.75 -15.79
N SER A 72 2.18 -4.86 -15.73
CA SER A 72 1.25 -3.77 -15.99
C SER A 72 0.33 -3.55 -14.79
N TYR A 73 0.23 -2.30 -14.34
CA TYR A 73 -0.41 -1.94 -13.11
C TYR A 73 -1.48 -0.87 -13.28
N GLY A 74 -2.51 -0.93 -12.45
CA GLY A 74 -3.42 0.16 -12.19
C GLY A 74 -3.18 0.71 -10.78
N VAL A 75 -3.36 2.01 -10.58
CA VAL A 75 -3.43 2.64 -9.26
C VAL A 75 -4.81 3.28 -9.13
N LEU A 76 -5.52 2.89 -8.11
CA LEU A 76 -6.82 3.43 -7.75
C LEU A 76 -6.74 3.99 -6.34
N ALA A 77 -6.57 5.29 -6.20
CA ALA A 77 -6.22 5.92 -4.95
C ALA A 77 -7.23 6.99 -4.51
N PRO A 78 -7.46 7.16 -3.20
CA PRO A 78 -8.21 8.29 -2.69
C PRO A 78 -7.47 9.61 -2.95
N THR A 79 -8.22 10.71 -3.09
CA THR A 79 -7.65 12.04 -3.36
C THR A 79 -7.04 12.71 -2.12
N ASP A 80 -7.03 12.04 -0.97
CA ASP A 80 -6.41 12.54 0.25
C ASP A 80 -4.87 12.50 0.22
N THR A 81 -4.25 13.10 1.23
CA THR A 81 -2.79 13.18 1.35
C THR A 81 -2.12 11.81 1.40
N TYR A 82 -2.78 10.80 2.02
CA TYR A 82 -2.24 9.46 2.10
C TYR A 82 -2.24 8.78 0.74
N GLY A 83 -3.39 8.81 0.03
CA GLY A 83 -3.51 8.25 -1.31
C GLY A 83 -2.53 8.88 -2.31
N GLN A 84 -2.38 10.21 -2.28
CA GLN A 84 -1.41 10.90 -3.12
C GLN A 84 0.03 10.44 -2.83
N ARG A 85 0.43 10.43 -1.56
CA ARG A 85 1.77 9.98 -1.16
C ARG A 85 2.06 8.53 -1.58
N MET A 86 1.12 7.62 -1.37
CA MET A 86 1.28 6.21 -1.72
C MET A 86 1.35 6.03 -3.25
N THR A 87 0.57 6.80 -4.00
CA THR A 87 0.63 6.82 -5.47
C THR A 87 2.01 7.27 -5.96
N ASP A 88 2.56 8.35 -5.42
CA ASP A 88 3.88 8.85 -5.81
C ASP A 88 4.99 7.84 -5.53
N LEU A 89 4.97 7.19 -4.36
CA LEU A 89 5.92 6.15 -4.00
C LEU A 89 5.81 4.95 -4.93
N PHE A 90 4.58 4.51 -5.23
CA PHE A 90 4.32 3.39 -6.15
C PHE A 90 4.84 3.71 -7.56
N LEU A 91 4.51 4.88 -8.09
CA LEU A 91 4.97 5.31 -9.41
C LEU A 91 6.50 5.38 -9.48
N LYS A 92 7.15 5.88 -8.45
CA LYS A 92 8.61 5.91 -8.38
C LYS A 92 9.20 4.50 -8.43
N ALA A 93 8.65 3.56 -7.68
CA ALA A 93 9.12 2.17 -7.64
C ALA A 93 8.85 1.39 -8.95
N VAL A 94 7.77 1.71 -9.66
CA VAL A 94 7.42 1.05 -10.94
C VAL A 94 8.22 1.61 -12.12
N ARG A 95 8.48 2.92 -12.17
CA ARG A 95 9.22 3.58 -13.27
C ARG A 95 10.62 3.00 -13.49
N THR A 96 11.27 2.56 -12.43
CA THR A 96 12.61 1.96 -12.50
C THR A 96 12.64 0.66 -13.31
N ASN A 97 11.48 0.06 -13.62
CA ASN A 97 11.36 -1.26 -14.25
C ASN A 97 10.65 -1.24 -15.62
N GLY A 98 10.35 -0.07 -16.16
CA GLY A 98 9.72 0.06 -17.48
C GLY A 98 8.27 -0.43 -17.56
N SER A 99 7.59 -0.63 -16.43
CA SER A 99 6.20 -1.08 -16.37
C SER A 99 5.23 0.05 -16.70
N THR A 100 4.09 -0.30 -17.28
CA THR A 100 3.01 0.66 -17.56
C THR A 100 2.09 0.82 -16.36
N VAL A 101 1.61 2.05 -16.12
CA VAL A 101 0.71 2.35 -15.01
C VAL A 101 -0.46 3.21 -15.48
N LYS A 102 -1.69 2.75 -15.22
CA LYS A 102 -2.91 3.55 -15.34
C LYS A 102 -3.29 4.08 -13.96
N ILE A 103 -3.64 5.36 -13.86
CA ILE A 103 -4.00 6.00 -12.58
C ILE A 103 -5.44 6.48 -12.66
N ALA A 104 -6.19 6.21 -11.59
CA ALA A 104 -7.47 6.84 -11.31
C ALA A 104 -7.53 7.25 -9.83
N THR A 105 -8.22 8.33 -9.56
CA THR A 105 -8.43 8.81 -8.19
C THR A 105 -9.91 9.01 -7.91
N TYR A 106 -10.31 8.82 -6.67
CA TYR A 106 -11.68 9.01 -6.22
C TYR A 106 -11.72 9.86 -4.95
N PRO A 107 -12.79 10.64 -4.75
CA PRO A 107 -12.91 11.46 -3.55
C PRO A 107 -13.14 10.58 -2.32
N SER A 108 -12.34 10.84 -1.26
CA SER A 108 -12.52 10.19 0.04
C SER A 108 -13.84 10.65 0.67
N GLY A 109 -14.68 9.70 1.08
CA GLY A 109 -15.93 10.00 1.80
C GLY A 109 -17.15 10.33 0.92
N ASP A 110 -17.01 10.51 -0.40
CA ASP A 110 -18.11 10.66 -1.35
C ASP A 110 -18.15 9.48 -2.31
N THR A 111 -19.00 8.51 -2.02
CA THR A 111 -19.14 7.28 -2.80
C THR A 111 -19.99 7.45 -4.07
N THR A 112 -20.64 8.58 -4.28
CA THR A 112 -21.57 8.79 -5.39
C THR A 112 -20.90 8.75 -6.76
N SER A 113 -19.64 9.22 -6.83
CA SER A 113 -18.84 9.24 -8.06
C SER A 113 -18.01 7.96 -8.28
N TRP A 114 -17.92 7.06 -7.30
CA TRP A 114 -17.03 5.91 -7.35
C TRP A 114 -17.34 4.96 -8.50
N GLY A 115 -18.61 4.72 -8.79
CA GLY A 115 -19.01 3.87 -9.92
C GLY A 115 -18.54 4.40 -11.29
N GLU A 116 -18.56 5.72 -11.48
CA GLU A 116 -18.06 6.34 -12.70
C GLU A 116 -16.53 6.27 -12.78
N VAL A 117 -15.84 6.54 -11.69
CA VAL A 117 -14.38 6.41 -11.61
C VAL A 117 -13.96 4.97 -11.93
N MET A 118 -14.65 3.96 -11.36
CA MET A 118 -14.39 2.55 -11.65
C MET A 118 -14.57 2.20 -13.11
N ARG A 119 -15.67 2.65 -13.71
CA ARG A 119 -15.91 2.45 -15.15
C ARG A 119 -14.79 3.03 -15.99
N GLY A 120 -14.35 4.24 -15.70
CA GLY A 120 -13.21 4.88 -16.37
C GLY A 120 -11.89 4.15 -16.11
N PHE A 121 -11.69 3.65 -14.90
CA PHE A 121 -10.48 2.93 -14.52
C PHE A 121 -10.32 1.60 -15.27
N VAL A 122 -11.34 0.78 -15.33
CA VAL A 122 -11.30 -0.49 -16.07
C VAL A 122 -11.59 -0.34 -17.56
N GLY A 123 -11.97 0.87 -18.02
CA GLY A 123 -12.33 1.12 -19.42
C GLY A 123 -13.60 0.41 -19.84
N GLY A 124 -14.57 0.28 -18.90
CA GLY A 124 -15.80 -0.48 -19.10
C GLY A 124 -16.59 -0.02 -20.31
N THR A 125 -16.83 -0.93 -21.24
CA THR A 125 -17.71 -0.75 -22.40
C THR A 125 -18.92 -1.65 -22.26
N MET A 126 -20.03 -1.28 -22.90
CA MET A 126 -21.25 -2.10 -22.86
C MET A 126 -21.33 -3.01 -24.09
N ARG A 127 -21.45 -4.30 -23.86
CA ARG A 127 -21.79 -5.27 -24.92
C ARG A 127 -23.22 -5.75 -24.68
N GLY A 128 -24.16 -5.07 -25.32
CA GLY A 128 -25.59 -5.22 -25.01
C GLY A 128 -25.89 -4.66 -23.61
N LYS A 129 -26.32 -5.53 -22.68
CA LYS A 129 -26.59 -5.15 -21.29
C LYS A 129 -25.45 -5.52 -20.32
N THR A 130 -24.39 -6.15 -20.82
CA THR A 130 -23.29 -6.63 -20.00
C THR A 130 -22.10 -5.67 -20.11
N PRO A 131 -21.57 -5.15 -18.99
CA PRO A 131 -20.34 -4.40 -19.01
C PRO A 131 -19.16 -5.33 -19.29
N VAL A 132 -18.24 -4.89 -20.13
CA VAL A 132 -17.04 -5.61 -20.50
C VAL A 132 -15.84 -4.71 -20.24
N PRO A 133 -14.92 -5.08 -19.36
CA PRO A 133 -13.73 -4.29 -19.08
C PRO A 133 -12.76 -4.35 -20.27
N THR A 134 -12.05 -3.25 -20.47
CA THR A 134 -10.97 -3.15 -21.46
C THR A 134 -9.64 -2.77 -20.77
N SER A 135 -9.52 -3.10 -19.48
CA SER A 135 -8.31 -2.88 -18.70
C SER A 135 -7.12 -3.60 -19.35
N THR A 136 -6.00 -2.87 -19.48
CA THR A 136 -4.76 -3.39 -20.04
C THR A 136 -3.72 -3.72 -18.96
N PHE A 137 -4.07 -3.53 -17.70
CA PHE A 137 -3.23 -3.85 -16.55
C PHE A 137 -3.72 -5.13 -15.85
N GLN A 138 -2.78 -5.79 -15.17
CA GLN A 138 -2.97 -7.12 -14.57
C GLN A 138 -3.17 -7.05 -13.06
N ALA A 139 -2.68 -5.98 -12.42
CA ALA A 139 -2.84 -5.78 -10.99
C ALA A 139 -3.26 -4.34 -10.67
N ALA A 140 -4.04 -4.15 -9.61
CA ALA A 140 -4.50 -2.86 -9.13
C ALA A 140 -4.01 -2.59 -7.71
N PHE A 141 -3.25 -1.51 -7.54
CA PHE A 141 -2.82 -1.01 -6.23
C PHE A 141 -3.87 -0.04 -5.68
N ILE A 142 -4.42 -0.37 -4.52
CA ILE A 142 -5.49 0.41 -3.86
C ILE A 142 -5.01 0.78 -2.44
N PRO A 143 -4.32 1.91 -2.27
CA PRO A 143 -3.82 2.36 -0.98
C PRO A 143 -4.92 3.04 -0.15
N ASP A 144 -5.88 2.27 0.32
CA ASP A 144 -6.97 2.75 1.17
C ASP A 144 -7.28 1.75 2.27
N SER A 145 -8.17 2.13 3.17
CA SER A 145 -8.62 1.30 4.28
C SER A 145 -9.45 0.11 3.78
N TRP A 146 -9.42 -0.97 4.57
CA TRP A 146 -10.28 -2.12 4.33
C TRP A 146 -11.75 -1.74 4.16
N LYS A 147 -12.25 -0.82 5.00
CA LYS A 147 -13.64 -0.35 4.97
C LYS A 147 -14.04 0.23 3.60
N ASN A 148 -13.15 0.99 2.98
CA ASN A 148 -13.40 1.54 1.65
C ASN A 148 -13.24 0.47 0.57
N LEU A 149 -12.30 -0.46 0.73
CA LEU A 149 -12.12 -1.58 -0.18
C LEU A 149 -13.38 -2.44 -0.33
N GLU A 150 -14.07 -2.73 0.78
CA GLU A 150 -15.35 -3.48 0.77
C GLU A 150 -16.43 -2.82 -0.09
N LEU A 151 -16.38 -1.48 -0.22
CA LEU A 151 -17.28 -0.74 -1.08
C LEU A 151 -16.77 -0.64 -2.52
N LEU A 152 -15.46 -0.57 -2.74
CA LEU A 152 -14.84 -0.39 -4.06
C LEU A 152 -14.86 -1.68 -4.90
N VAL A 153 -14.55 -2.82 -4.29
CA VAL A 153 -14.44 -4.10 -5.00
C VAL A 153 -15.72 -4.51 -5.71
N PRO A 154 -16.92 -4.38 -5.13
CA PRO A 154 -18.17 -4.65 -5.83
C PRO A 154 -18.36 -3.81 -7.11
N PHE A 155 -17.85 -2.58 -7.17
CA PHE A 155 -17.92 -1.78 -8.40
C PHE A 155 -17.02 -2.35 -9.50
N LEU A 156 -15.84 -2.91 -9.17
CA LEU A 156 -14.98 -3.60 -10.14
C LEU A 156 -15.71 -4.80 -10.75
N PHE A 157 -16.31 -5.66 -9.91
CA PHE A 157 -17.10 -6.80 -10.36
C PHE A 157 -18.33 -6.40 -11.17
N TYR A 158 -19.02 -5.32 -10.78
CA TYR A 158 -20.14 -4.79 -11.54
C TYR A 158 -19.72 -4.37 -12.96
N GLN A 159 -18.48 -3.89 -13.13
CA GLN A 159 -17.92 -3.57 -14.45
C GLN A 159 -17.37 -4.81 -15.18
N GLY A 160 -17.54 -6.01 -14.62
CA GLY A 160 -17.07 -7.27 -15.21
C GLY A 160 -15.57 -7.52 -15.01
N GLU A 161 -14.89 -6.73 -14.17
CA GLU A 161 -13.47 -6.92 -13.92
C GLU A 161 -13.24 -7.77 -12.66
N ASP A 162 -12.92 -9.03 -12.88
CA ASP A 162 -12.69 -10.06 -11.86
C ASP A 162 -11.32 -10.75 -11.98
N ARG A 163 -10.45 -10.23 -12.85
CA ARG A 163 -9.14 -10.84 -13.17
C ARG A 163 -7.96 -10.13 -12.56
N LEU A 164 -8.17 -8.95 -11.97
CA LEU A 164 -7.09 -8.14 -11.42
C LEU A 164 -6.61 -8.72 -10.09
N VAL A 165 -5.28 -8.84 -9.96
CA VAL A 165 -4.66 -9.04 -8.66
C VAL A 165 -4.76 -7.73 -7.88
N LEU A 166 -5.45 -7.75 -6.73
CA LEU A 166 -5.59 -6.57 -5.90
C LEU A 166 -4.41 -6.48 -4.92
N MET A 167 -3.82 -5.30 -4.86
CA MET A 167 -2.68 -5.01 -4.00
C MET A 167 -3.04 -3.88 -3.04
N GLY A 168 -2.75 -4.08 -1.77
CA GLY A 168 -3.01 -3.09 -0.74
C GLY A 168 -1.82 -2.79 0.14
N THR A 169 -2.10 -2.15 1.24
CA THR A 169 -1.16 -1.83 2.30
C THR A 169 -1.56 -2.52 3.60
N SER A 170 -0.80 -2.33 4.67
CA SER A 170 -1.16 -2.82 6.01
C SER A 170 -2.53 -2.32 6.52
N LEU A 171 -3.15 -1.33 5.85
CA LEU A 171 -4.51 -0.90 6.15
C LEU A 171 -5.57 -1.97 5.86
N TRP A 172 -5.22 -3.03 5.12
CA TRP A 172 -6.11 -4.16 4.85
C TRP A 172 -6.06 -5.23 5.92
N GLU A 173 -5.04 -5.22 6.79
CA GLU A 173 -4.80 -6.25 7.79
C GLU A 173 -5.99 -6.46 8.74
N GLN A 174 -6.67 -5.37 9.13
CA GLN A 174 -7.82 -5.47 10.02
C GLN A 174 -8.97 -6.28 9.42
N GLY A 175 -9.23 -6.11 8.13
CA GLY A 175 -10.25 -6.88 7.42
C GLY A 175 -9.83 -8.33 7.21
N LEU A 176 -8.60 -8.55 6.79
CA LEU A 176 -8.06 -9.90 6.55
C LEU A 176 -7.95 -10.72 7.83
N SER A 177 -7.69 -10.08 8.97
CA SER A 177 -7.62 -10.74 10.28
C SER A 177 -9.00 -11.10 10.85
N ASN A 178 -10.06 -10.40 10.46
CA ASN A 178 -11.42 -10.62 10.96
C ASN A 178 -12.33 -11.25 9.89
N ARG A 179 -11.96 -12.45 9.45
CA ARG A 179 -12.61 -13.19 8.36
C ARG A 179 -14.11 -13.43 8.55
N SER A 180 -14.63 -13.38 9.76
CA SER A 180 -16.05 -13.59 10.04
C SER A 180 -16.96 -12.44 9.58
N SER A 181 -16.41 -11.26 9.35
CA SER A 181 -17.15 -10.08 8.91
C SER A 181 -16.91 -9.72 7.43
N VAL A 182 -16.04 -10.46 6.74
CA VAL A 182 -15.61 -10.16 5.37
C VAL A 182 -16.26 -11.13 4.39
N ASN A 183 -16.86 -10.60 3.34
CA ASN A 183 -17.26 -11.43 2.20
C ASN A 183 -16.04 -11.83 1.38
N VAL A 184 -15.41 -12.92 1.78
CA VAL A 184 -14.14 -13.42 1.21
C VAL A 184 -14.29 -13.80 -0.27
N ALA A 185 -15.50 -14.09 -0.73
CA ALA A 185 -15.76 -14.48 -2.12
C ALA A 185 -15.34 -13.41 -3.16
N ASN A 186 -15.28 -12.15 -2.72
CA ASN A 186 -14.84 -11.03 -3.58
C ASN A 186 -13.34 -10.78 -3.52
N LEU A 187 -12.55 -11.58 -2.79
CA LEU A 187 -11.15 -11.29 -2.47
C LEU A 187 -10.22 -12.48 -2.72
N ASP A 188 -10.68 -13.50 -3.42
CA ASP A 188 -9.87 -14.67 -3.76
C ASP A 188 -8.60 -14.32 -4.59
N LEU A 189 -8.54 -13.09 -5.13
CA LEU A 189 -7.40 -12.55 -5.89
C LEU A 189 -6.69 -11.39 -5.16
N ALA A 190 -6.94 -11.18 -3.88
CA ALA A 190 -6.31 -10.10 -3.10
C ALA A 190 -5.08 -10.57 -2.31
#